data_5f020aaf448c7e4f016ff75c1ae2bc96
#
_entry.id   5f020aaf448c7e4f016ff75c1ae2bc96
#
_cell.length_a   1.000
_cell.length_b   1.000
_cell.length_c   1.000
_cell.angle_alpha   90.00
_cell.angle_beta   90.00
_cell.angle_gamma   90.00
#
_symmetry.space_group_name_H-M   'P 1'
#
loop_
_entity.id
_entity.type
_entity.pdbx_description
1 polymer ?
#
loop_
_entity_poly.entity_id
_entity_poly.type
_entity_poly.pdbx_seq_one_letter_code
_entity_poly.pdbx_strand_id
1 'polypeptide(L)'
;MLGIFQPFRTLAFAFLLMGAPCLWALEPASRAVYLYASPTTEQYMLSQRQSYEQVIKRWRAYLKKYGTQARPITRDQLIAGVKPGVLILPTAIALDTEERNAIQRFTAQGGSLLGSGLAGTRDAQGQYTGLDFLQKTFRVRTHGFFPATNDSFFMPFGDGPVTWPIPAGRRMPMVSQKDSVLRIEAENIASEVMDWSRTAQTVTNGVMAFDETANSRSVYFSFADTAWPHTKDVLLVLDAAIAWLRREPQAYKSAWPNGYVAAQLIEMDTEDKFPSALNFAKHLESEGFKGTFYSLTSEATRFPNVVRELMARGHEIAYHADVHFGFKGDSQGEQELRIRFMKQQMQGILGERFAEATGFRAPTESYDSITETLLRKHGLLHHAADESAGEDRLPFFSYSEREIPYAKALVVLPRTQLDDINFRDLKLTPAQVNSNLAYYLDLTVRSGAFGLLSVHSQNYVAGGLMMVTMGEFIRKVATYRDRLWVARGDEIAAWWRQREGVQVEQVLQDKVLQISLASGLPVSVHGLTVFVTLPYKNAPVRVAPASDTTKVRVKSIDPFRVALVFDAVLPGSTQVNVTFP
;
A
#
# COMPACT_ATOMS: atom_id res chain seq x y z
N MET A 1 73.23 16.54 46.98
CA MET A 1 73.23 15.08 47.21
C MET A 1 72.31 14.43 46.20
N LEU A 2 72.98 13.68 45.36
CA LEU A 2 72.49 12.56 44.56
C LEU A 2 71.08 12.59 44.03
N GLY A 3 71.01 12.88 42.71
CA GLY A 3 69.94 12.59 41.82
C GLY A 3 69.99 11.15 41.34
N ILE A 4 68.86 10.60 41.03
CA ILE A 4 68.77 9.36 40.23
C ILE A 4 67.89 9.64 39.03
N PHE A 5 68.51 9.57 37.85
CA PHE A 5 67.86 9.51 36.53
C PHE A 5 67.28 8.12 36.34
N GLN A 6 66.00 8.00 35.86
CA GLN A 6 65.47 6.80 35.22
C GLN A 6 65.01 7.13 33.84
N PRO A 7 65.26 6.25 32.88
CA PRO A 7 65.00 6.54 31.45
C PRO A 7 63.58 6.23 31.01
N PHE A 8 63.04 7.10 30.16
CA PHE A 8 61.79 6.92 29.44
C PHE A 8 61.86 5.68 28.51
N ARG A 9 60.97 4.72 28.75
CA ARG A 9 60.67 3.62 27.79
C ARG A 9 59.67 4.11 26.76
N THR A 10 60.10 4.21 25.51
CA THR A 10 59.30 4.46 24.34
C THR A 10 58.44 3.21 24.05
N LEU A 11 57.12 3.32 24.30
CA LEU A 11 56.16 2.32 23.81
C LEU A 11 55.82 2.64 22.33
N ALA A 12 56.29 1.79 21.44
CA ALA A 12 55.88 1.80 20.05
C ALA A 12 54.44 1.25 19.97
N PHE A 13 53.49 2.10 19.65
CA PHE A 13 52.12 1.67 19.25
C PHE A 13 52.17 1.14 17.82
N ALA A 14 52.07 -0.17 17.70
CA ALA A 14 51.78 -0.80 16.40
C ALA A 14 50.33 -0.52 16.00
N PHE A 15 50.13 0.38 15.05
CA PHE A 15 48.85 0.54 14.36
C PHE A 15 48.61 -0.70 13.53
N LEU A 16 47.74 -1.61 14.00
CA LEU A 16 47.10 -2.60 13.18
C LEU A 16 46.15 -1.86 12.19
N LEU A 17 46.56 -1.71 10.95
CA LEU A 17 45.69 -1.39 9.84
C LEU A 17 44.69 -2.53 9.70
N MET A 18 43.55 -2.46 10.39
CA MET A 18 42.38 -3.23 10.01
C MET A 18 41.94 -2.72 8.63
N GLY A 19 42.16 -3.55 7.63
CA GLY A 19 41.71 -3.31 6.27
C GLY A 19 40.21 -3.04 6.29
N ALA A 20 39.82 -1.80 5.94
CA ALA A 20 38.45 -1.49 5.60
C ALA A 20 38.04 -2.49 4.50
N PRO A 21 36.87 -3.15 4.59
CA PRO A 21 36.38 -3.93 3.48
C PRO A 21 36.28 -2.98 2.29
N CYS A 22 37.00 -3.27 1.22
CA CYS A 22 36.82 -2.64 -0.08
C CYS A 22 35.35 -2.83 -0.43
N LEU A 23 34.55 -1.79 -0.22
CA LEU A 23 33.28 -1.61 -0.92
C LEU A 23 33.66 -1.53 -2.39
N TRP A 24 33.60 -2.69 -3.05
CA TRP A 24 33.63 -2.75 -4.50
C TRP A 24 32.47 -1.86 -4.96
N ALA A 25 32.78 -0.73 -5.54
CA ALA A 25 31.81 0.06 -6.27
C ALA A 25 31.22 -0.90 -7.32
N LEU A 26 30.02 -1.40 -7.06
CA LEU A 26 29.28 -2.19 -8.05
C LEU A 26 29.19 -1.31 -9.28
N GLU A 27 29.86 -1.73 -10.36
CA GLU A 27 29.61 -1.11 -11.67
C GLU A 27 28.09 -1.05 -11.86
N PRO A 28 27.54 0.04 -12.41
CA PRO A 28 26.11 0.15 -12.61
C PRO A 28 25.65 -1.08 -13.38
N ALA A 29 24.75 -1.87 -12.78
CA ALA A 29 24.22 -3.09 -13.37
C ALA A 29 23.83 -2.78 -14.82
N SER A 30 24.25 -3.63 -15.76
CA SER A 30 23.93 -3.45 -17.18
C SER A 30 22.41 -3.22 -17.30
N ARG A 31 22.00 -2.13 -17.97
CA ARG A 31 20.58 -1.83 -18.25
C ARG A 31 19.95 -2.86 -19.20
N ALA A 32 20.66 -3.87 -19.63
CA ALA A 32 20.18 -4.90 -20.55
C ALA A 32 19.08 -5.77 -19.89
N VAL A 33 18.03 -6.03 -20.66
CA VAL A 33 16.97 -6.98 -20.30
C VAL A 33 17.08 -8.17 -21.25
N TYR A 34 17.16 -9.37 -20.70
CA TYR A 34 17.23 -10.62 -21.45
C TYR A 34 15.93 -11.39 -21.30
N LEU A 35 15.41 -11.90 -22.42
CA LEU A 35 14.26 -12.80 -22.43
C LEU A 35 14.78 -14.20 -22.77
N TYR A 36 14.71 -15.11 -21.80
CA TYR A 36 15.20 -16.47 -21.95
C TYR A 36 14.06 -17.43 -22.28
N ALA A 37 14.10 -17.98 -23.51
CA ALA A 37 13.22 -19.06 -23.92
C ALA A 37 13.93 -20.41 -23.74
N SER A 38 13.59 -21.12 -22.65
CA SER A 38 14.21 -22.43 -22.36
C SER A 38 13.73 -23.50 -23.35
N PRO A 39 14.61 -24.17 -24.09
CA PRO A 39 14.22 -25.29 -24.94
C PRO A 39 13.73 -26.50 -24.12
N THR A 40 14.22 -26.67 -22.90
CA THR A 40 13.73 -27.70 -21.97
C THR A 40 12.27 -27.45 -21.60
N THR A 41 11.91 -26.19 -21.28
CA THR A 41 10.50 -25.82 -21.04
C THR A 41 9.64 -25.98 -22.30
N GLU A 42 10.18 -25.64 -23.48
CA GLU A 42 9.47 -25.80 -24.74
C GLU A 42 9.07 -27.26 -24.99
N GLN A 43 10.03 -28.19 -24.83
CA GLN A 43 9.77 -29.63 -24.95
C GLN A 43 8.73 -30.13 -23.95
N TYR A 44 8.85 -29.69 -22.69
CA TYR A 44 7.88 -30.04 -21.66
C TYR A 44 6.48 -29.54 -22.03
N MET A 45 6.31 -28.27 -22.39
CA MET A 45 5.01 -27.70 -22.74
C MET A 45 4.41 -28.36 -23.98
N LEU A 46 5.24 -28.68 -24.97
CA LEU A 46 4.81 -29.44 -26.16
C LEU A 46 4.26 -30.82 -25.77
N SER A 47 4.92 -31.53 -24.84
CA SER A 47 4.43 -32.81 -24.31
C SER A 47 3.07 -32.67 -23.60
N GLN A 48 2.79 -31.50 -23.03
CA GLN A 48 1.50 -31.14 -22.40
C GLN A 48 0.49 -30.53 -23.41
N ARG A 49 0.78 -30.56 -24.71
CA ARG A 49 -0.03 -29.96 -25.78
C ARG A 49 -0.25 -28.43 -25.60
N GLN A 50 0.75 -27.75 -25.04
CA GLN A 50 0.74 -26.31 -24.84
C GLN A 50 1.82 -25.66 -25.72
N SER A 51 1.57 -24.41 -26.17
CA SER A 51 2.51 -23.66 -26.99
C SER A 51 3.35 -22.71 -26.16
N TYR A 52 4.63 -22.99 -26.01
CA TYR A 52 5.59 -22.08 -25.37
C TYR A 52 5.86 -20.85 -26.23
N GLU A 53 5.82 -20.98 -27.54
CA GLU A 53 5.97 -19.86 -28.47
C GLU A 53 4.93 -18.75 -28.20
N GLN A 54 3.70 -19.11 -27.90
CA GLN A 54 2.66 -18.13 -27.55
C GLN A 54 2.98 -17.39 -26.25
N VAL A 55 3.58 -18.05 -25.26
CA VAL A 55 4.04 -17.41 -24.02
C VAL A 55 5.12 -16.38 -24.34
N ILE A 56 6.13 -16.77 -25.10
CA ILE A 56 7.24 -15.88 -25.50
C ILE A 56 6.75 -14.71 -26.36
N LYS A 57 5.82 -14.95 -27.28
CA LYS A 57 5.19 -13.90 -28.11
C LYS A 57 4.45 -12.88 -27.24
N ARG A 58 3.74 -13.33 -26.22
CA ARG A 58 3.03 -12.47 -25.26
C ARG A 58 4.02 -11.61 -24.49
N TRP A 59 5.08 -12.19 -23.94
CA TRP A 59 6.13 -11.46 -23.25
C TRP A 59 6.78 -10.39 -24.12
N ARG A 60 7.12 -10.71 -25.37
CA ARG A 60 7.65 -9.72 -26.33
C ARG A 60 6.67 -8.55 -26.55
N ALA A 61 5.36 -8.85 -26.66
CA ALA A 61 4.35 -7.81 -26.80
C ALA A 61 4.26 -6.90 -25.58
N TYR A 62 4.33 -7.48 -24.37
CA TYR A 62 4.32 -6.72 -23.12
C TYR A 62 5.51 -5.78 -23.02
N LEU A 63 6.71 -6.30 -23.21
CA LEU A 63 7.94 -5.52 -23.11
C LEU A 63 7.97 -4.39 -24.14
N LYS A 64 7.54 -4.67 -25.38
CA LYS A 64 7.43 -3.64 -26.43
C LYS A 64 6.43 -2.53 -26.06
N LYS A 65 5.29 -2.88 -25.48
CA LYS A 65 4.24 -1.91 -25.10
C LYS A 65 4.76 -0.87 -24.12
N TYR A 66 5.66 -1.25 -23.20
CA TYR A 66 6.25 -0.39 -22.17
C TYR A 66 7.65 0.12 -22.54
N GLY A 67 8.03 0.03 -23.80
CA GLY A 67 9.29 0.56 -24.30
C GLY A 67 10.54 -0.21 -23.86
N THR A 68 10.39 -1.35 -23.19
CA THR A 68 11.51 -2.18 -22.76
C THR A 68 12.04 -3.02 -23.92
N GLN A 69 13.27 -2.73 -24.36
CA GLN A 69 13.96 -3.54 -25.36
C GLN A 69 14.59 -4.76 -24.68
N ALA A 70 13.94 -5.93 -24.83
CA ALA A 70 14.49 -7.19 -24.36
C ALA A 70 15.23 -7.91 -25.47
N ARG A 71 16.42 -8.43 -25.14
CA ARG A 71 17.26 -9.25 -26.03
C ARG A 71 16.91 -10.73 -25.80
N PRO A 72 16.44 -11.45 -26.83
CA PRO A 72 16.31 -12.89 -26.70
C PRO A 72 17.70 -13.51 -26.55
N ILE A 73 17.83 -14.49 -25.65
CA ILE A 73 19.05 -15.27 -25.48
C ILE A 73 18.76 -16.76 -25.62
N THR A 74 19.70 -17.48 -26.22
CA THR A 74 19.64 -18.94 -26.37
C THR A 74 20.20 -19.65 -25.13
N ARG A 75 19.96 -20.97 -25.04
CA ARG A 75 20.55 -21.84 -24.00
C ARG A 75 22.07 -21.74 -24.00
N ASP A 76 22.70 -21.85 -25.15
CA ASP A 76 24.16 -21.79 -25.27
C ASP A 76 24.73 -20.44 -24.82
N GLN A 77 24.06 -19.35 -25.15
CA GLN A 77 24.43 -18.02 -24.66
C GLN A 77 24.31 -17.90 -23.15
N LEU A 78 23.24 -18.44 -22.55
CA LEU A 78 23.06 -18.44 -21.11
C LEU A 78 24.16 -19.27 -20.42
N ILE A 79 24.47 -20.46 -20.94
CA ILE A 79 25.50 -21.37 -20.39
C ILE A 79 26.90 -20.75 -20.54
N ALA A 80 27.20 -20.15 -21.69
CA ALA A 80 28.48 -19.46 -21.94
C ALA A 80 28.66 -18.22 -21.04
N GLY A 81 27.56 -17.68 -20.51
CA GLY A 81 27.51 -16.49 -19.66
C GLY A 81 27.20 -15.23 -20.45
N VAL A 82 26.24 -14.45 -19.95
CA VAL A 82 25.89 -13.13 -20.44
C VAL A 82 26.25 -12.09 -19.38
N LYS A 83 26.47 -10.85 -19.80
CA LYS A 83 26.76 -9.74 -18.88
C LYS A 83 25.60 -9.58 -17.88
N PRO A 84 25.87 -9.18 -16.61
CA PRO A 84 24.84 -8.88 -15.65
C PRO A 84 23.79 -7.90 -16.21
N GLY A 85 22.54 -8.15 -15.92
CA GLY A 85 21.38 -7.39 -16.36
C GLY A 85 20.12 -7.97 -15.71
N VAL A 86 18.97 -7.86 -16.35
CA VAL A 86 17.73 -8.50 -15.92
C VAL A 86 17.45 -9.71 -16.81
N LEU A 87 17.34 -10.89 -16.22
CA LEU A 87 16.96 -12.13 -16.90
C LEU A 87 15.50 -12.46 -16.56
N ILE A 88 14.66 -12.44 -17.59
CA ILE A 88 13.26 -12.84 -17.49
C ILE A 88 13.14 -14.32 -17.85
N LEU A 89 12.47 -15.08 -17.00
CA LEU A 89 12.23 -16.52 -17.12
C LEU A 89 10.73 -16.80 -17.38
N PRO A 90 10.20 -16.64 -18.60
CA PRO A 90 8.79 -16.84 -18.89
C PRO A 90 8.38 -18.30 -18.65
N THR A 91 7.46 -18.54 -17.73
CA THR A 91 6.92 -19.89 -17.44
C THR A 91 7.99 -21.00 -17.49
N ALA A 92 9.22 -20.71 -17.02
CA ALA A 92 10.38 -21.60 -17.15
C ALA A 92 10.26 -22.85 -16.23
N ILE A 93 9.19 -23.63 -16.39
CA ILE A 93 8.77 -24.71 -15.50
C ILE A 93 9.76 -25.88 -15.52
N ALA A 94 10.31 -26.25 -16.68
CA ALA A 94 11.31 -27.29 -16.83
C ALA A 94 12.65 -26.67 -17.21
N LEU A 95 13.68 -26.98 -16.42
CA LEU A 95 15.06 -26.55 -16.65
C LEU A 95 16.00 -27.74 -16.45
N ASP A 96 16.93 -27.95 -17.36
CA ASP A 96 17.98 -28.92 -17.16
C ASP A 96 19.03 -28.43 -16.11
N THR A 97 19.96 -29.29 -15.75
CA THR A 97 20.97 -28.98 -14.73
C THR A 97 21.89 -27.84 -15.15
N GLU A 98 22.26 -27.75 -16.44
CA GLU A 98 23.15 -26.70 -16.94
C GLU A 98 22.45 -25.36 -16.97
N GLU A 99 21.17 -25.30 -17.38
CA GLU A 99 20.34 -24.09 -17.33
C GLU A 99 20.22 -23.56 -15.89
N ARG A 100 19.89 -24.45 -14.92
CA ARG A 100 19.79 -24.07 -13.50
C ARG A 100 21.12 -23.51 -12.97
N ASN A 101 22.23 -24.18 -13.26
CA ASN A 101 23.57 -23.75 -12.86
C ASN A 101 23.95 -22.42 -13.52
N ALA A 102 23.59 -22.21 -14.79
CA ALA A 102 23.86 -20.97 -15.51
C ALA A 102 23.07 -19.79 -14.92
N ILE A 103 21.78 -19.99 -14.57
CA ILE A 103 20.96 -18.98 -13.89
C ILE A 103 21.56 -18.63 -12.52
N GLN A 104 22.02 -19.61 -11.75
CA GLN A 104 22.67 -19.36 -10.45
C GLN A 104 23.98 -18.59 -10.61
N ARG A 105 24.82 -18.94 -11.60
CA ARG A 105 26.04 -18.17 -11.90
C ARG A 105 25.71 -16.73 -12.29
N PHE A 106 24.68 -16.54 -13.13
CA PHE A 106 24.24 -15.20 -13.55
C PHE A 106 23.88 -14.32 -12.35
N THR A 107 23.13 -14.85 -11.36
CA THR A 107 22.80 -14.09 -10.15
C THR A 107 24.02 -13.85 -9.26
N ALA A 108 24.91 -14.82 -9.12
CA ALA A 108 26.16 -14.66 -8.35
C ALA A 108 27.06 -13.56 -8.93
N GLN A 109 27.00 -13.34 -10.26
CA GLN A 109 27.74 -12.29 -10.98
C GLN A 109 27.03 -10.92 -10.97
N GLY A 110 25.93 -10.77 -10.26
CA GLY A 110 25.19 -9.51 -10.13
C GLY A 110 23.99 -9.36 -11.06
N GLY A 111 23.60 -10.39 -11.79
CA GLY A 111 22.38 -10.40 -12.60
C GLY A 111 21.11 -10.45 -11.74
N SER A 112 20.06 -9.79 -12.19
CA SER A 112 18.74 -9.75 -11.54
C SER A 112 17.76 -10.68 -12.25
N LEU A 113 16.78 -11.24 -11.52
CA LEU A 113 15.83 -12.23 -12.05
C LEU A 113 14.38 -11.80 -11.93
N LEU A 114 13.60 -12.10 -12.96
CA LEU A 114 12.15 -12.11 -12.91
C LEU A 114 11.64 -13.50 -13.30
N GLY A 115 10.85 -14.11 -12.41
CA GLY A 115 10.27 -15.43 -12.64
C GLY A 115 8.83 -15.54 -12.20
N SER A 116 8.15 -16.59 -12.68
CA SER A 116 6.75 -16.83 -12.38
C SER A 116 6.41 -18.32 -12.27
N GLY A 117 5.33 -18.62 -11.57
CA GLY A 117 4.78 -19.97 -11.45
C GLY A 117 5.77 -21.01 -10.92
N LEU A 118 5.73 -22.20 -11.44
CA LEU A 118 6.56 -23.32 -11.03
C LEU A 118 7.94 -23.36 -11.72
N ALA A 119 8.61 -22.21 -11.84
CA ALA A 119 9.90 -22.11 -12.52
C ALA A 119 10.93 -23.09 -11.93
N GLY A 120 11.57 -23.89 -12.80
CA GLY A 120 12.62 -24.83 -12.44
C GLY A 120 12.19 -25.98 -11.52
N THR A 121 10.91 -26.31 -11.45
CA THR A 121 10.42 -27.44 -10.61
C THR A 121 10.42 -28.76 -11.33
N ARG A 122 10.76 -28.79 -12.62
CA ARG A 122 10.86 -30.02 -13.44
C ARG A 122 12.23 -30.08 -14.13
N ASP A 123 12.70 -31.31 -14.35
CA ASP A 123 13.93 -31.59 -15.09
C ASP A 123 13.70 -31.68 -16.62
N ALA A 124 14.75 -32.08 -17.36
CA ALA A 124 14.71 -32.25 -18.80
C ALA A 124 13.75 -33.37 -19.26
N GLN A 125 13.42 -34.30 -18.41
CA GLN A 125 12.45 -35.39 -18.67
C GLN A 125 11.03 -35.02 -18.24
N GLY A 126 10.83 -33.79 -17.75
CA GLY A 126 9.56 -33.32 -17.22
C GLY A 126 9.18 -33.88 -15.86
N GLN A 127 10.10 -34.59 -15.18
CA GLN A 127 9.86 -35.12 -13.85
C GLN A 127 9.91 -34.00 -12.80
N TYR A 128 9.03 -34.08 -11.83
CA TYR A 128 9.01 -33.11 -10.73
C TYR A 128 10.22 -33.30 -9.83
N THR A 129 11.03 -32.27 -9.66
CA THR A 129 12.26 -32.26 -8.87
C THR A 129 12.14 -31.49 -7.56
N GLY A 130 10.94 -31.06 -7.20
CA GLY A 130 10.70 -30.28 -5.98
C GLY A 130 10.78 -28.78 -6.20
N LEU A 131 10.75 -28.03 -5.10
CA LEU A 131 10.70 -26.58 -5.06
C LEU A 131 12.06 -25.92 -4.72
N ASP A 132 13.11 -26.73 -4.57
CA ASP A 132 14.43 -26.26 -4.13
C ASP A 132 15.04 -25.17 -5.01
N PHE A 133 14.91 -25.31 -6.33
CA PHE A 133 15.42 -24.28 -7.25
C PHE A 133 14.69 -22.95 -7.03
N LEU A 134 13.38 -23.00 -6.91
CA LEU A 134 12.52 -21.85 -6.66
C LEU A 134 12.89 -21.15 -5.35
N GLN A 135 12.98 -21.91 -4.28
CA GLN A 135 13.29 -21.42 -2.94
C GLN A 135 14.68 -20.77 -2.88
N LYS A 136 15.69 -21.42 -3.46
CA LYS A 136 17.07 -20.92 -3.48
C LYS A 136 17.24 -19.69 -4.38
N THR A 137 16.55 -19.69 -5.53
CA THR A 137 16.72 -18.65 -6.55
C THR A 137 15.93 -17.37 -6.23
N PHE A 138 14.70 -17.51 -5.71
CA PHE A 138 13.82 -16.38 -5.39
C PHE A 138 13.64 -16.14 -3.88
N ARG A 139 14.26 -16.98 -3.02
CA ARG A 139 14.23 -16.88 -1.55
C ARG A 139 12.82 -16.87 -0.96
N VAL A 140 11.96 -17.67 -1.54
CA VAL A 140 10.58 -17.86 -1.08
C VAL A 140 10.44 -19.21 -0.40
N ARG A 141 9.66 -19.28 0.67
CA ARG A 141 9.13 -20.53 1.21
C ARG A 141 7.76 -20.75 0.63
N THR A 142 7.43 -22.00 0.34
CA THR A 142 6.15 -22.36 -0.25
C THR A 142 5.31 -23.17 0.75
N HIS A 143 4.03 -22.80 0.87
CA HIS A 143 3.07 -23.43 1.79
C HIS A 143 1.98 -24.23 1.06
N GLY A 144 2.30 -24.73 -0.13
CA GLY A 144 1.34 -25.41 -0.99
C GLY A 144 0.53 -24.46 -1.87
N PHE A 145 -0.45 -25.02 -2.55
CA PHE A 145 -1.29 -24.25 -3.47
C PHE A 145 -2.45 -23.59 -2.76
N PHE A 146 -2.81 -22.41 -3.25
CA PHE A 146 -4.06 -21.75 -2.91
C PHE A 146 -5.12 -22.17 -3.94
N PRO A 147 -6.27 -22.73 -3.52
CA PRO A 147 -7.36 -23.01 -4.43
C PRO A 147 -7.98 -21.67 -4.86
N ALA A 148 -7.56 -21.16 -6.03
CA ALA A 148 -8.15 -19.96 -6.59
C ALA A 148 -9.61 -20.24 -6.96
N THR A 149 -10.52 -19.43 -6.43
CA THR A 149 -11.94 -19.40 -6.78
C THR A 149 -12.22 -18.17 -7.66
N ASN A 150 -13.41 -18.09 -8.24
CA ASN A 150 -13.82 -16.90 -8.98
C ASN A 150 -13.87 -15.64 -8.11
N ASP A 151 -13.94 -15.80 -6.79
CA ASP A 151 -14.00 -14.72 -5.83
C ASP A 151 -12.61 -14.33 -5.29
N SER A 152 -11.56 -15.05 -5.70
CA SER A 152 -10.19 -14.72 -5.31
C SER A 152 -9.64 -13.59 -6.15
N PHE A 153 -8.96 -12.69 -5.52
CA PHE A 153 -8.25 -11.60 -6.18
C PHE A 153 -6.84 -11.44 -5.63
N PHE A 154 -6.00 -10.92 -6.46
CA PHE A 154 -4.65 -10.53 -6.18
C PHE A 154 -4.67 -9.08 -5.69
N MET A 155 -4.15 -8.82 -4.50
CA MET A 155 -4.12 -7.51 -3.88
C MET A 155 -2.67 -7.03 -3.75
N PRO A 156 -2.19 -6.14 -4.62
CA PRO A 156 -0.87 -5.56 -4.48
C PRO A 156 -0.83 -4.62 -3.27
N PHE A 157 0.32 -4.62 -2.61
CA PHE A 157 0.63 -3.62 -1.61
C PHE A 157 1.02 -2.33 -2.34
N GLY A 158 0.21 -1.32 -2.22
CA GLY A 158 0.49 0.01 -2.76
C GLY A 158 1.74 0.61 -2.13
N ASP A 159 2.26 1.64 -2.76
CA ASP A 159 3.47 2.34 -2.30
C ASP A 159 4.73 1.47 -2.14
N GLY A 160 4.71 0.21 -2.61
CA GLY A 160 5.86 -0.70 -2.60
C GLY A 160 6.84 -0.42 -3.74
N PRO A 161 8.12 -0.84 -3.64
CA PRO A 161 9.13 -0.54 -4.66
C PRO A 161 8.87 -1.20 -6.02
N VAL A 162 8.02 -2.23 -6.05
CA VAL A 162 7.68 -2.97 -7.28
C VAL A 162 6.18 -2.89 -7.63
N THR A 163 5.36 -2.28 -6.76
CA THR A 163 3.90 -2.20 -6.94
C THR A 163 3.37 -0.77 -6.91
N TRP A 164 4.23 0.22 -6.76
CA TRP A 164 3.86 1.63 -6.61
C TRP A 164 2.89 2.20 -7.68
N PRO A 165 2.84 1.71 -8.93
CA PRO A 165 1.89 2.22 -9.90
C PRO A 165 0.44 1.82 -9.63
N ILE A 166 0.22 0.89 -8.69
CA ILE A 166 -1.11 0.38 -8.37
C ILE A 166 -1.57 0.95 -7.04
N PRO A 167 -2.77 1.51 -6.96
CA PRO A 167 -3.34 1.97 -5.70
C PRO A 167 -3.38 0.87 -4.65
N ALA A 168 -3.16 1.24 -3.40
CA ALA A 168 -3.16 0.29 -2.28
C ALA A 168 -4.47 -0.48 -2.18
N GLY A 169 -4.37 -1.80 -2.11
CA GLY A 169 -5.53 -2.67 -1.95
C GLY A 169 -6.40 -2.86 -3.19
N ARG A 170 -5.91 -2.46 -4.40
CA ARG A 170 -6.60 -2.70 -5.67
C ARG A 170 -6.93 -4.18 -5.82
N ARG A 171 -8.18 -4.48 -6.12
CA ARG A 171 -8.62 -5.84 -6.40
C ARG A 171 -8.33 -6.19 -7.85
N MET A 172 -7.33 -7.03 -8.06
CA MET A 172 -6.97 -7.51 -9.38
C MET A 172 -7.49 -8.94 -9.54
N PRO A 173 -8.55 -9.18 -10.35
CA PRO A 173 -9.13 -10.49 -10.49
C PRO A 173 -8.12 -11.47 -11.09
N MET A 174 -8.12 -12.70 -10.60
CA MET A 174 -7.30 -13.77 -11.12
C MET A 174 -8.10 -14.61 -12.10
N VAL A 175 -7.46 -15.01 -13.21
CA VAL A 175 -8.04 -16.05 -14.05
C VAL A 175 -7.91 -17.36 -13.28
N SER A 176 -9.06 -17.97 -12.94
CA SER A 176 -9.08 -19.25 -12.25
C SER A 176 -8.38 -20.30 -13.10
N GLN A 177 -7.22 -20.76 -12.63
CA GLN A 177 -6.58 -21.97 -13.12
C GLN A 177 -6.53 -22.94 -11.96
N LYS A 178 -7.08 -24.13 -12.12
CA LYS A 178 -7.02 -25.16 -11.11
C LYS A 178 -5.56 -25.37 -10.69
N ASP A 179 -5.29 -25.25 -9.40
CA ASP A 179 -4.03 -25.63 -8.74
C ASP A 179 -2.78 -24.82 -9.16
N SER A 180 -2.90 -23.53 -9.47
CA SER A 180 -1.80 -22.81 -10.11
C SER A 180 -1.19 -21.67 -9.28
N VAL A 181 -1.70 -21.37 -8.09
CA VAL A 181 -1.17 -20.31 -7.23
C VAL A 181 -0.50 -20.89 -6.01
N LEU A 182 0.81 -20.74 -5.92
CA LEU A 182 1.54 -21.11 -4.70
C LEU A 182 1.34 -20.04 -3.62
N ARG A 183 1.06 -20.47 -2.41
CA ARG A 183 1.19 -19.59 -1.24
C ARG A 183 2.65 -19.51 -0.86
N ILE A 184 3.14 -18.28 -0.78
CA ILE A 184 4.55 -18.04 -0.46
C ILE A 184 4.69 -17.15 0.77
N GLU A 185 5.80 -17.35 1.46
CA GLU A 185 6.34 -16.50 2.49
C GLU A 185 7.72 -16.05 2.05
N ALA A 186 8.02 -14.77 2.22
CA ALA A 186 9.33 -14.18 1.96
C ALA A 186 9.55 -12.99 2.90
N GLU A 187 10.79 -12.51 3.00
CA GLU A 187 11.10 -11.29 3.76
C GLU A 187 10.30 -10.10 3.24
N ASN A 188 10.17 -9.99 1.91
CA ASN A 188 9.46 -8.88 1.27
C ASN A 188 8.35 -9.42 0.37
N ILE A 189 7.12 -9.37 0.86
CA ILE A 189 5.91 -9.66 0.10
C ILE A 189 5.37 -8.37 -0.51
N ALA A 190 5.08 -8.39 -1.81
CA ALA A 190 4.53 -7.25 -2.55
C ALA A 190 3.03 -7.40 -2.83
N SER A 191 2.47 -8.59 -2.64
CA SER A 191 1.04 -8.84 -2.83
C SER A 191 0.60 -10.13 -2.14
N GLU A 192 -0.68 -10.15 -1.77
CA GLU A 192 -1.37 -11.33 -1.22
C GLU A 192 -2.60 -11.70 -2.05
N VAL A 193 -2.97 -12.99 -2.05
CA VAL A 193 -4.31 -13.41 -2.49
C VAL A 193 -5.28 -13.19 -1.35
N MET A 194 -6.42 -12.61 -1.69
CA MET A 194 -7.52 -12.43 -0.78
C MET A 194 -8.82 -12.92 -1.40
N ASP A 195 -9.78 -13.25 -0.56
CA ASP A 195 -11.18 -13.44 -0.91
C ASP A 195 -12.04 -12.34 -0.26
N TRP A 196 -13.32 -12.39 -0.53
CA TRP A 196 -14.29 -11.43 0.03
C TRP A 196 -14.67 -11.72 1.49
N SER A 197 -14.22 -12.82 2.07
CA SER A 197 -14.65 -13.24 3.43
C SER A 197 -14.14 -12.33 4.55
N ARG A 198 -13.05 -11.61 4.31
CA ARG A 198 -12.41 -10.68 5.26
C ARG A 198 -12.16 -11.20 6.67
N THR A 199 -12.26 -12.47 6.91
CA THR A 199 -11.85 -13.06 8.18
C THR A 199 -10.33 -13.04 8.30
N ALA A 200 -9.82 -12.82 9.52
CA ALA A 200 -8.39 -12.83 9.77
C ALA A 200 -7.76 -14.12 9.25
N GLN A 201 -6.77 -14.00 8.38
CA GLN A 201 -6.06 -15.13 7.82
C GLN A 201 -5.00 -15.59 8.83
N THR A 202 -4.98 -16.86 9.15
CA THR A 202 -3.96 -17.44 10.03
C THR A 202 -2.71 -17.90 9.27
N VAL A 203 -2.75 -17.87 7.94
CA VAL A 203 -1.69 -18.34 7.05
C VAL A 203 -1.32 -17.23 6.08
N THR A 204 -0.02 -17.05 5.85
CA THR A 204 0.48 -16.12 4.82
C THR A 204 0.00 -16.54 3.44
N ASN A 205 -0.63 -15.63 2.73
CA ASN A 205 -1.14 -15.82 1.38
C ASN A 205 -0.35 -14.98 0.36
N GLY A 206 0.95 -14.81 0.59
CA GLY A 206 1.81 -14.09 -0.34
C GLY A 206 1.81 -14.73 -1.72
N VAL A 207 1.75 -13.90 -2.76
CA VAL A 207 1.74 -14.34 -4.17
C VAL A 207 2.70 -13.57 -5.06
N MET A 208 3.27 -12.50 -4.56
CA MET A 208 4.36 -11.78 -5.20
C MET A 208 5.40 -11.43 -4.14
N ALA A 209 6.66 -11.73 -4.44
CA ALA A 209 7.79 -11.42 -3.59
C ALA A 209 8.87 -10.68 -4.37
N PHE A 210 9.66 -9.89 -3.67
CA PHE A 210 10.89 -9.30 -4.18
C PHE A 210 12.00 -9.41 -3.15
N ASP A 211 13.24 -9.52 -3.61
CA ASP A 211 14.39 -9.61 -2.71
C ASP A 211 15.64 -8.98 -3.32
N GLU A 212 16.52 -8.51 -2.47
CA GLU A 212 17.82 -8.00 -2.83
C GLU A 212 18.91 -8.61 -1.97
N THR A 213 19.89 -9.24 -2.63
CA THR A 213 21.14 -9.66 -2.02
C THR A 213 22.22 -8.59 -2.22
N ALA A 214 23.43 -8.83 -1.74
CA ALA A 214 24.57 -7.96 -2.02
C ALA A 214 24.76 -7.70 -3.52
N ASN A 215 24.52 -8.70 -4.37
CA ASN A 215 24.83 -8.65 -5.80
C ASN A 215 23.59 -8.60 -6.71
N SER A 216 22.47 -9.21 -6.32
CA SER A 216 21.36 -9.53 -7.21
C SER A 216 20.02 -9.07 -6.65
N ARG A 217 19.09 -8.74 -7.54
CA ARG A 217 17.66 -8.55 -7.22
C ARG A 217 16.83 -9.65 -7.85
N SER A 218 15.74 -10.01 -7.21
CA SER A 218 14.75 -10.94 -7.77
C SER A 218 13.33 -10.46 -7.53
N VAL A 219 12.46 -10.71 -8.51
CA VAL A 219 11.00 -10.56 -8.39
C VAL A 219 10.37 -11.88 -8.82
N TYR A 220 9.44 -12.35 -8.03
CA TYR A 220 8.78 -13.63 -8.25
C TYR A 220 7.28 -13.50 -8.07
N PHE A 221 6.54 -13.97 -9.09
CA PHE A 221 5.11 -14.16 -9.05
C PHE A 221 4.81 -15.64 -8.83
N SER A 222 4.09 -15.98 -7.77
CA SER A 222 3.81 -17.37 -7.41
C SER A 222 2.77 -18.07 -8.29
N PHE A 223 2.24 -17.38 -9.29
CA PHE A 223 1.30 -17.88 -10.29
C PHE A 223 1.87 -17.73 -11.69
N ALA A 224 1.44 -18.61 -12.60
CA ALA A 224 1.95 -18.58 -13.96
C ALA A 224 1.60 -17.26 -14.66
N ASP A 225 2.47 -16.77 -15.53
CA ASP A 225 2.24 -15.60 -16.35
C ASP A 225 1.04 -15.77 -17.31
N THR A 226 0.62 -17.00 -17.58
CA THR A 226 -0.63 -17.31 -18.30
C THR A 226 -1.90 -17.05 -17.48
N ALA A 227 -1.79 -17.00 -16.14
CA ALA A 227 -2.91 -16.69 -15.24
C ALA A 227 -3.06 -15.19 -14.98
N TRP A 228 -2.15 -14.36 -15.48
CA TRP A 228 -2.27 -12.92 -15.33
C TRP A 228 -3.49 -12.42 -16.07
N PRO A 229 -4.34 -11.64 -15.41
CA PRO A 229 -5.47 -11.04 -16.10
C PRO A 229 -4.96 -10.13 -17.22
N HIS A 230 -5.67 -10.08 -18.33
CA HIS A 230 -5.36 -9.17 -19.44
C HIS A 230 -5.65 -7.72 -19.06
N THR A 231 -5.25 -7.30 -17.86
CA THR A 231 -5.51 -5.97 -17.33
C THR A 231 -4.28 -5.08 -17.50
N LYS A 232 -4.55 -3.81 -17.68
CA LYS A 232 -3.52 -2.77 -17.70
C LYS A 232 -2.67 -2.78 -16.42
N ASP A 233 -3.29 -3.08 -15.29
CA ASP A 233 -2.67 -2.97 -13.96
C ASP A 233 -1.53 -3.99 -13.76
N VAL A 234 -1.69 -5.24 -14.19
CA VAL A 234 -0.59 -6.24 -14.14
C VAL A 234 0.62 -5.78 -14.94
N LEU A 235 0.38 -5.15 -16.11
CA LEU A 235 1.47 -4.64 -16.94
C LEU A 235 2.20 -3.46 -16.29
N LEU A 236 1.51 -2.63 -15.49
CA LEU A 236 2.15 -1.55 -14.71
C LEU A 236 3.02 -2.14 -13.60
N VAL A 237 2.56 -3.18 -12.90
CA VAL A 237 3.38 -3.89 -11.90
C VAL A 237 4.62 -4.51 -12.54
N LEU A 238 4.48 -5.11 -13.72
CA LEU A 238 5.60 -5.71 -14.44
C LEU A 238 6.65 -4.66 -14.85
N ASP A 239 6.20 -3.50 -15.32
CA ASP A 239 7.09 -2.40 -15.71
C ASP A 239 7.87 -1.87 -14.49
N ALA A 240 7.19 -1.61 -13.37
CA ALA A 240 7.84 -1.19 -12.13
C ALA A 240 8.82 -2.25 -11.59
N ALA A 241 8.47 -3.54 -11.68
CA ALA A 241 9.35 -4.64 -11.28
C ALA A 241 10.61 -4.67 -12.14
N ILE A 242 10.51 -4.48 -13.46
CA ILE A 242 11.67 -4.42 -14.36
C ILE A 242 12.55 -3.21 -14.06
N ALA A 243 11.97 -2.02 -13.84
CA ALA A 243 12.71 -0.83 -13.45
C ALA A 243 13.48 -1.06 -12.14
N TRP A 244 12.83 -1.66 -11.13
CA TRP A 244 13.48 -2.01 -9.87
C TRP A 244 14.61 -3.03 -10.05
N LEU A 245 14.40 -4.07 -10.86
CA LEU A 245 15.43 -5.08 -11.18
C LEU A 245 16.63 -4.46 -11.93
N ARG A 246 16.41 -3.42 -12.72
CA ARG A 246 17.45 -2.62 -13.40
C ARG A 246 18.14 -1.62 -12.46
N ARG A 247 17.76 -1.57 -11.20
CA ARG A 247 18.24 -0.61 -10.19
C ARG A 247 17.99 0.85 -10.57
N GLU A 248 16.92 1.12 -11.32
CA GLU A 248 16.50 2.46 -11.72
C GLU A 248 15.61 3.07 -10.63
N PRO A 249 16.06 4.16 -9.98
CA PRO A 249 15.22 4.86 -9.01
C PRO A 249 13.95 5.41 -9.64
N GLN A 250 12.85 5.31 -8.92
CA GLN A 250 11.55 5.81 -9.31
C GLN A 250 10.98 6.71 -8.21
N ALA A 251 10.33 7.80 -8.60
CA ALA A 251 9.61 8.67 -7.67
C ALA A 251 8.10 8.56 -7.89
N TYR A 252 7.33 8.52 -6.81
CA TYR A 252 5.88 8.49 -6.87
C TYR A 252 5.24 9.17 -5.66
N LYS A 253 4.08 9.77 -5.89
CA LYS A 253 3.32 10.49 -4.87
C LYS A 253 2.73 9.50 -3.85
N SER A 254 3.08 9.65 -2.57
CA SER A 254 2.48 8.87 -1.49
C SER A 254 0.99 9.16 -1.35
N ALA A 255 0.23 8.20 -0.85
CA ALA A 255 -1.15 8.41 -0.46
C ALA A 255 -1.28 9.33 0.76
N TRP A 256 -0.28 9.37 1.67
CA TRP A 256 -0.38 9.98 2.98
C TRP A 256 0.63 11.10 3.21
N PRO A 257 0.32 12.09 4.09
CA PRO A 257 1.20 13.22 4.37
C PRO A 257 2.39 12.85 5.25
N ASN A 258 3.34 13.77 5.37
CA ASN A 258 4.40 13.79 6.40
C ASN A 258 5.27 12.52 6.49
N GLY A 259 5.35 11.74 5.40
CA GLY A 259 6.11 10.49 5.37
C GLY A 259 5.42 9.32 6.08
N TYR A 260 4.12 9.42 6.32
CA TYR A 260 3.31 8.27 6.73
C TYR A 260 3.15 7.31 5.57
N VAL A 261 3.06 6.02 5.88
CA VAL A 261 2.89 4.97 4.86
C VAL A 261 1.45 4.48 4.75
N ALA A 262 0.63 4.70 5.79
CA ALA A 262 -0.78 4.32 5.83
C ALA A 262 -1.58 5.32 6.67
N ALA A 263 -2.91 5.26 6.59
CA ALA A 263 -3.79 6.03 7.49
C ALA A 263 -4.87 5.16 8.12
N GLN A 264 -5.34 5.59 9.30
CA GLN A 264 -6.42 4.93 10.05
C GLN A 264 -7.43 5.96 10.53
N LEU A 265 -8.69 5.76 10.18
CA LEU A 265 -9.85 6.38 10.80
C LEU A 265 -10.46 5.40 11.81
N ILE A 266 -10.77 5.89 12.99
CA ILE A 266 -11.50 5.16 14.02
C ILE A 266 -12.74 5.99 14.34
N GLU A 267 -13.91 5.45 14.06
CA GLU A 267 -15.16 6.18 14.11
C GLU A 267 -16.22 5.48 14.95
N MET A 268 -17.25 6.24 15.30
CA MET A 268 -18.45 5.72 15.97
C MET A 268 -19.72 6.24 15.30
N ASP A 269 -20.60 5.31 14.91
CA ASP A 269 -21.99 5.62 14.65
C ASP A 269 -22.70 5.81 15.99
N THR A 270 -23.07 7.07 16.26
CA THR A 270 -23.60 7.46 17.57
C THR A 270 -25.13 7.53 17.48
N GLU A 271 -25.73 6.46 17.95
CA GLU A 271 -27.16 6.15 17.86
C GLU A 271 -27.76 5.93 19.28
N ASP A 272 -28.41 4.78 19.49
CA ASP A 272 -28.85 4.35 20.83
C ASP A 272 -27.67 4.30 21.81
N LYS A 273 -27.95 4.52 23.09
CA LYS A 273 -26.90 4.65 24.11
C LYS A 273 -25.90 5.77 23.83
N PHE A 274 -26.35 6.84 23.20
CA PHE A 274 -25.56 7.99 22.76
C PHE A 274 -24.45 8.43 23.75
N PRO A 275 -24.67 8.49 25.09
CA PRO A 275 -23.62 8.87 26.04
C PRO A 275 -22.41 7.93 26.10
N SER A 276 -22.50 6.70 25.57
CA SER A 276 -21.34 5.78 25.51
C SER A 276 -20.22 6.29 24.61
N ALA A 277 -20.53 7.23 23.71
CA ALA A 277 -19.55 7.94 22.89
C ALA A 277 -18.43 8.61 23.71
N LEU A 278 -18.74 9.10 24.92
CA LEU A 278 -17.73 9.67 25.82
C LEU A 278 -16.73 8.61 26.33
N ASN A 279 -17.15 7.38 26.52
CA ASN A 279 -16.23 6.28 26.89
C ASN A 279 -15.35 5.89 25.73
N PHE A 280 -15.88 5.85 24.51
CA PHE A 280 -15.11 5.60 23.31
C PHE A 280 -14.06 6.71 23.09
N ALA A 281 -14.45 7.98 23.21
CA ALA A 281 -13.54 9.11 23.13
C ALA A 281 -12.39 9.01 24.14
N LYS A 282 -12.66 8.61 25.41
CA LYS A 282 -11.63 8.38 26.42
C LYS A 282 -10.62 7.30 26.02
N HIS A 283 -11.05 6.21 25.38
CA HIS A 283 -10.15 5.18 24.89
C HIS A 283 -9.25 5.72 23.77
N LEU A 284 -9.77 6.48 22.80
CA LEU A 284 -8.95 7.11 21.77
C LEU A 284 -7.93 8.06 22.39
N GLU A 285 -8.36 8.88 23.32
CA GLU A 285 -7.52 9.89 23.98
C GLU A 285 -6.46 9.32 24.91
N SER A 286 -6.63 8.09 25.40
CA SER A 286 -5.60 7.41 26.21
C SER A 286 -4.27 7.28 25.49
N GLU A 287 -4.30 7.28 24.17
CA GLU A 287 -3.13 7.28 23.30
C GLU A 287 -2.99 8.59 22.47
N GLY A 288 -3.78 9.62 22.79
CA GLY A 288 -3.72 10.94 22.15
C GLY A 288 -4.39 11.00 20.78
N PHE A 289 -5.21 10.01 20.42
CA PHE A 289 -5.92 10.00 19.14
C PHE A 289 -7.26 10.72 19.22
N LYS A 290 -7.75 11.15 18.07
CA LYS A 290 -9.09 11.70 17.85
C LYS A 290 -9.84 10.84 16.85
N GLY A 291 -11.18 10.83 16.92
CA GLY A 291 -12.03 10.07 16.01
C GLY A 291 -13.16 10.91 15.48
N THR A 292 -13.95 10.30 14.61
CA THR A 292 -15.16 10.89 14.01
C THR A 292 -16.40 10.24 14.65
N PHE A 293 -17.37 11.06 15.01
CA PHE A 293 -18.64 10.62 15.59
C PHE A 293 -19.77 10.97 14.62
N TYR A 294 -20.24 10.01 13.87
CA TYR A 294 -21.42 10.16 13.02
C TYR A 294 -22.66 10.09 13.89
N SER A 295 -23.30 11.21 14.11
CA SER A 295 -24.36 11.37 15.09
C SER A 295 -25.74 11.33 14.44
N LEU A 296 -26.59 10.41 14.89
CA LEU A 296 -28.00 10.41 14.58
C LEU A 296 -28.62 11.65 15.21
N THR A 297 -29.10 12.61 14.41
CA THR A 297 -29.44 13.93 14.95
C THR A 297 -30.70 13.96 15.80
N SER A 298 -31.65 13.01 15.62
CA SER A 298 -32.77 12.78 16.55
C SER A 298 -32.27 12.46 17.96
N GLU A 299 -31.23 11.62 18.10
CA GLU A 299 -30.64 11.31 19.39
C GLU A 299 -29.72 12.43 19.90
N ALA A 300 -28.94 13.05 19.02
CA ALA A 300 -28.08 14.18 19.36
C ALA A 300 -28.86 15.33 20.02
N THR A 301 -30.10 15.60 19.59
CA THR A 301 -30.98 16.62 20.22
C THR A 301 -31.36 16.27 21.64
N ARG A 302 -31.36 15.00 22.02
CA ARG A 302 -31.63 14.54 23.41
C ARG A 302 -30.37 14.65 24.28
N PHE A 303 -29.19 14.62 23.69
CA PHE A 303 -27.90 14.63 24.39
C PHE A 303 -26.95 15.76 23.89
N PRO A 304 -27.43 17.02 23.80
CA PRO A 304 -26.65 18.09 23.18
C PRO A 304 -25.31 18.38 23.89
N ASN A 305 -25.23 18.13 25.19
CA ASN A 305 -24.02 18.34 25.96
C ASN A 305 -22.93 17.31 25.59
N VAL A 306 -23.29 16.07 25.26
CA VAL A 306 -22.35 15.04 24.80
C VAL A 306 -21.73 15.48 23.46
N VAL A 307 -22.55 15.96 22.51
CA VAL A 307 -22.08 16.44 21.23
C VAL A 307 -21.09 17.62 21.39
N ARG A 308 -21.45 18.61 22.22
CA ARG A 308 -20.59 19.77 22.50
C ARG A 308 -19.28 19.36 23.19
N GLU A 309 -19.33 18.43 24.13
CA GLU A 309 -18.15 17.92 24.83
C GLU A 309 -17.20 17.20 23.87
N LEU A 310 -17.69 16.29 23.02
CA LEU A 310 -16.87 15.60 22.02
C LEU A 310 -16.18 16.59 21.08
N MET A 311 -16.90 17.57 20.58
CA MET A 311 -16.35 18.62 19.73
C MET A 311 -15.33 19.50 20.46
N ALA A 312 -15.58 19.87 21.72
CA ALA A 312 -14.65 20.65 22.55
C ALA A 312 -13.37 19.86 22.84
N ARG A 313 -13.43 18.55 22.91
CA ARG A 313 -12.28 17.64 23.07
C ARG A 313 -11.52 17.41 21.76
N GLY A 314 -11.94 18.01 20.63
CA GLY A 314 -11.25 17.96 19.34
C GLY A 314 -11.59 16.75 18.47
N HIS A 315 -12.65 16.03 18.77
CA HIS A 315 -13.20 15.03 17.88
C HIS A 315 -14.05 15.69 16.79
N GLU A 316 -14.16 15.03 15.65
CA GLU A 316 -15.10 15.44 14.61
C GLU A 316 -16.51 15.00 14.97
N ILE A 317 -17.47 15.90 14.81
CA ILE A 317 -18.91 15.62 14.81
C ILE A 317 -19.39 15.62 13.38
N ALA A 318 -19.99 14.53 12.96
CA ALA A 318 -20.52 14.31 11.61
C ALA A 318 -21.99 13.82 11.70
N TYR A 319 -22.65 13.68 10.57
CA TYR A 319 -24.05 13.33 10.48
C TYR A 319 -24.25 11.84 10.20
N HIS A 320 -25.14 11.19 10.97
CA HIS A 320 -25.66 9.84 10.71
C HIS A 320 -27.16 9.90 10.34
N ALA A 321 -27.56 10.88 9.56
CA ALA A 321 -28.93 11.22 9.22
C ALA A 321 -29.76 11.86 10.37
N ASP A 322 -31.03 12.13 10.04
CA ASP A 322 -32.06 12.64 10.95
C ASP A 322 -32.63 11.52 11.84
N VAL A 323 -32.97 10.39 11.24
CA VAL A 323 -33.45 9.16 11.84
C VAL A 323 -32.75 7.95 11.21
N HIS A 324 -32.75 6.80 11.92
CA HIS A 324 -32.00 5.61 11.49
C HIS A 324 -32.71 4.85 10.35
N PHE A 325 -32.88 5.52 9.20
CA PHE A 325 -33.33 4.94 7.93
C PHE A 325 -32.37 5.32 6.80
N GLY A 326 -32.13 4.39 5.88
CA GLY A 326 -31.33 4.64 4.68
C GLY A 326 -31.92 5.74 3.79
N PHE A 327 -31.17 6.15 2.79
CA PHE A 327 -31.55 7.18 1.81
C PHE A 327 -31.86 6.59 0.44
N LYS A 328 -31.27 5.45 0.11
CA LYS A 328 -31.40 4.82 -1.22
C LYS A 328 -32.85 4.46 -1.52
N GLY A 329 -33.34 4.98 -2.64
CA GLY A 329 -34.70 4.72 -3.10
C GLY A 329 -35.73 5.78 -2.71
N ASP A 330 -35.41 6.67 -1.75
CA ASP A 330 -36.23 7.85 -1.47
C ASP A 330 -36.13 8.85 -2.64
N SER A 331 -37.18 9.60 -2.89
CA SER A 331 -37.15 10.67 -3.91
C SER A 331 -36.13 11.76 -3.54
N GLN A 332 -35.63 12.47 -4.55
CA GLN A 332 -34.70 13.59 -4.33
C GLN A 332 -35.23 14.61 -3.30
N GLY A 333 -36.54 14.92 -3.37
CA GLY A 333 -37.16 15.87 -2.43
C GLY A 333 -37.18 15.37 -0.99
N GLU A 334 -37.46 14.08 -0.78
CA GLU A 334 -37.44 13.45 0.55
C GLU A 334 -36.02 13.40 1.11
N GLN A 335 -35.05 12.95 0.32
CA GLN A 335 -33.64 12.96 0.73
C GLN A 335 -33.16 14.36 1.10
N GLU A 336 -33.48 15.39 0.27
CA GLU A 336 -33.10 16.76 0.54
C GLU A 336 -33.76 17.32 1.81
N LEU A 337 -35.01 17.01 2.05
CA LEU A 337 -35.72 17.42 3.27
C LEU A 337 -35.04 16.86 4.51
N ARG A 338 -34.68 15.56 4.52
CA ARG A 338 -34.00 14.89 5.61
C ARG A 338 -32.61 15.50 5.86
N ILE A 339 -31.85 15.79 4.80
CA ILE A 339 -30.52 16.45 4.90
C ILE A 339 -30.65 17.85 5.51
N ARG A 340 -31.63 18.62 5.08
CA ARG A 340 -31.89 19.96 5.65
C ARG A 340 -32.31 19.88 7.11
N PHE A 341 -33.15 18.91 7.47
CA PHE A 341 -33.64 18.74 8.83
C PHE A 341 -32.51 18.34 9.79
N MET A 342 -31.67 17.35 9.44
CA MET A 342 -30.51 16.99 10.26
C MET A 342 -29.55 18.17 10.46
N LYS A 343 -29.32 19.00 9.43
CA LYS A 343 -28.47 20.20 9.55
C LYS A 343 -29.09 21.23 10.48
N GLN A 344 -30.40 21.46 10.41
CA GLN A 344 -31.11 22.36 11.31
C GLN A 344 -31.01 21.90 12.78
N GLN A 345 -31.18 20.60 13.03
CA GLN A 345 -31.03 20.03 14.37
C GLN A 345 -29.59 20.23 14.90
N MET A 346 -28.58 19.96 14.09
CA MET A 346 -27.18 20.14 14.49
C MET A 346 -26.83 21.63 14.71
N GLN A 347 -27.39 22.54 13.91
CA GLN A 347 -27.26 23.99 14.14
C GLN A 347 -27.84 24.40 15.49
N GLY A 348 -28.99 23.86 15.90
CA GLY A 348 -29.56 24.09 17.23
C GLY A 348 -28.66 23.58 18.37
N ILE A 349 -27.87 22.55 18.14
CA ILE A 349 -26.93 21.99 19.13
C ILE A 349 -25.64 22.79 19.18
N LEU A 350 -25.00 23.09 18.03
CA LEU A 350 -23.64 23.60 17.93
C LEU A 350 -23.54 25.11 17.70
N GLY A 351 -24.66 25.80 17.42
CA GLY A 351 -24.67 27.20 17.05
C GLY A 351 -23.84 27.43 15.76
N GLU A 352 -22.97 28.44 15.74
CA GLU A 352 -22.14 28.76 14.58
C GLU A 352 -21.14 27.64 14.21
N ARG A 353 -20.72 26.83 15.17
CA ARG A 353 -19.79 25.71 14.94
C ARG A 353 -20.40 24.55 14.14
N PHE A 354 -21.70 24.58 13.83
CA PHE A 354 -22.31 23.55 12.99
C PHE A 354 -21.68 23.47 11.59
N ALA A 355 -21.06 24.56 11.12
CA ALA A 355 -20.34 24.61 9.85
C ALA A 355 -19.08 23.70 9.84
N GLU A 356 -18.55 23.31 10.99
CA GLU A 356 -17.44 22.38 11.12
C GLU A 356 -17.90 20.92 10.88
N ALA A 357 -19.20 20.61 11.00
CA ALA A 357 -19.75 19.29 10.74
C ALA A 357 -19.94 19.08 9.23
N THR A 358 -18.95 18.49 8.58
CA THR A 358 -18.91 18.31 7.11
C THR A 358 -18.93 16.85 6.66
N GLY A 359 -18.96 15.91 7.59
CA GLY A 359 -18.99 14.48 7.33
C GLY A 359 -20.40 13.89 7.36
N PHE A 360 -20.59 12.79 6.67
CA PHE A 360 -21.82 12.02 6.63
C PHE A 360 -21.55 10.51 6.60
N ARG A 361 -22.46 9.73 7.19
CA ARG A 361 -22.54 8.29 7.00
C ARG A 361 -24.03 7.91 6.94
N ALA A 362 -24.43 7.21 5.89
CA ALA A 362 -25.83 6.78 5.76
C ALA A 362 -26.13 5.63 6.74
N PRO A 363 -27.28 5.63 7.43
CA PRO A 363 -27.74 4.46 8.15
C PRO A 363 -27.78 3.23 7.27
N THR A 364 -27.31 2.09 7.81
CA THR A 364 -27.22 0.81 7.08
C THR A 364 -26.41 0.88 5.76
N GLU A 365 -25.53 1.90 5.64
CA GLU A 365 -24.75 2.18 4.42
C GLU A 365 -25.62 2.33 3.15
N SER A 366 -26.91 2.70 3.35
CA SER A 366 -27.90 2.78 2.28
C SER A 366 -28.00 4.20 1.72
N TYR A 367 -27.31 4.44 0.62
CA TYR A 367 -27.27 5.70 -0.13
C TYR A 367 -27.22 5.44 -1.65
N ASP A 368 -27.41 6.49 -2.46
CA ASP A 368 -27.28 6.44 -3.91
C ASP A 368 -26.63 7.72 -4.48
N SER A 369 -26.54 7.83 -5.79
CA SER A 369 -25.95 9.01 -6.46
C SER A 369 -26.72 10.31 -6.19
N ILE A 370 -28.03 10.24 -5.91
CA ILE A 370 -28.84 11.39 -5.52
C ILE A 370 -28.37 11.86 -4.15
N THR A 371 -28.20 10.93 -3.21
CA THR A 371 -27.68 11.22 -1.87
C THR A 371 -26.34 11.98 -1.96
N GLU A 372 -25.36 11.44 -2.69
CA GLU A 372 -24.03 12.06 -2.82
C GLU A 372 -24.11 13.48 -3.44
N THR A 373 -24.92 13.67 -4.47
CA THR A 373 -25.14 15.00 -5.09
C THR A 373 -25.72 15.99 -4.09
N LEU A 374 -26.69 15.57 -3.27
CA LEU A 374 -27.31 16.40 -2.26
C LEU A 374 -26.37 16.70 -1.08
N LEU A 375 -25.58 15.73 -0.64
CA LEU A 375 -24.56 15.94 0.40
C LEU A 375 -23.64 17.09 0.02
N ARG A 376 -23.09 17.06 -1.19
CA ARG A 376 -22.24 18.13 -1.70
C ARG A 376 -22.99 19.46 -1.84
N LYS A 377 -24.21 19.45 -2.40
CA LYS A 377 -25.05 20.65 -2.53
C LYS A 377 -25.25 21.36 -1.19
N HIS A 378 -25.34 20.58 -0.11
CA HIS A 378 -25.52 21.08 1.25
C HIS A 378 -24.21 21.29 2.02
N GLY A 379 -23.05 21.25 1.36
CA GLY A 379 -21.73 21.57 1.93
C GLY A 379 -21.14 20.45 2.78
N LEU A 380 -21.59 19.21 2.61
CA LEU A 380 -20.94 18.05 3.18
C LEU A 380 -19.81 17.63 2.25
N LEU A 381 -18.65 17.33 2.80
CA LEU A 381 -17.40 17.22 2.06
C LEU A 381 -16.81 15.81 2.05
N HIS A 382 -17.31 14.94 2.92
CA HIS A 382 -16.98 13.53 2.90
C HIS A 382 -18.12 12.67 3.43
N HIS A 383 -18.12 11.40 3.02
CA HIS A 383 -18.96 10.41 3.69
C HIS A 383 -18.24 9.06 3.79
N ALA A 384 -18.54 8.34 4.89
CA ALA A 384 -18.12 6.95 5.02
C ALA A 384 -19.11 6.04 4.31
N ALA A 385 -18.58 5.05 3.59
CA ALA A 385 -19.34 4.13 2.76
C ALA A 385 -18.90 2.69 2.97
N ASP A 386 -19.71 1.75 2.49
CA ASP A 386 -19.36 0.34 2.40
C ASP A 386 -18.07 0.13 1.57
N GLU A 387 -17.35 -0.93 1.86
CA GLU A 387 -16.12 -1.26 1.14
C GLU A 387 -16.32 -1.59 -0.33
N SER A 388 -17.51 -2.05 -0.72
CA SER A 388 -17.84 -2.34 -2.11
C SER A 388 -17.96 -1.07 -2.96
N ALA A 389 -18.03 0.11 -2.30
CA ALA A 389 -18.11 1.39 -2.99
C ALA A 389 -16.84 1.71 -3.82
N GLY A 390 -15.68 1.14 -3.45
CA GLY A 390 -14.39 1.39 -4.13
C GLY A 390 -13.70 0.12 -4.59
N GLU A 391 -12.86 0.27 -5.61
CA GLU A 391 -12.00 -0.82 -6.12
C GLU A 391 -10.71 -0.97 -5.31
N ASP A 392 -10.33 0.09 -4.59
CA ASP A 392 -9.09 0.22 -3.83
C ASP A 392 -9.39 0.36 -2.33
N ARG A 393 -8.35 0.20 -1.52
CA ARG A 393 -8.41 0.52 -0.09
C ARG A 393 -7.86 1.92 0.19
N LEU A 394 -8.34 2.90 -0.56
CA LEU A 394 -7.99 4.32 -0.45
C LEU A 394 -9.26 5.17 -0.51
N PRO A 395 -9.26 6.40 0.04
CA PRO A 395 -10.30 7.36 -0.25
C PRO A 395 -10.39 7.64 -1.76
N PHE A 396 -11.56 8.03 -2.23
CA PHE A 396 -11.77 8.39 -3.62
C PHE A 396 -12.82 9.50 -3.75
N PHE A 397 -12.90 10.13 -4.91
CA PHE A 397 -13.97 11.09 -5.17
C PHE A 397 -15.24 10.39 -5.64
N SER A 398 -16.38 10.88 -5.18
CA SER A 398 -17.68 10.37 -5.64
C SER A 398 -17.75 10.32 -7.16
N TYR A 399 -18.23 9.22 -7.70
CA TYR A 399 -18.38 9.01 -9.15
C TYR A 399 -19.48 9.86 -9.78
N SER A 400 -20.39 10.40 -8.97
CA SER A 400 -21.51 11.21 -9.43
C SER A 400 -21.07 12.58 -10.02
N GLU A 401 -19.78 12.97 -9.87
CA GLU A 401 -19.35 14.35 -10.11
C GLU A 401 -17.91 14.48 -10.65
N ARG A 402 -17.67 13.91 -11.82
CA ARG A 402 -16.33 13.83 -12.44
C ARG A 402 -15.69 15.18 -12.83
N GLU A 403 -16.47 16.27 -12.89
CA GLU A 403 -16.00 17.58 -13.38
C GLU A 403 -15.86 18.63 -12.28
N ILE A 404 -15.98 18.26 -11.00
CA ILE A 404 -15.93 19.21 -9.89
C ILE A 404 -14.50 19.52 -9.48
N PRO A 405 -14.15 20.79 -9.23
CA PRO A 405 -12.84 21.14 -8.70
C PRO A 405 -12.56 20.37 -7.41
N TYR A 406 -11.37 19.78 -7.28
CA TYR A 406 -10.97 18.95 -6.14
C TYR A 406 -11.27 19.58 -4.77
N ALA A 407 -11.14 20.92 -4.65
CA ALA A 407 -11.42 21.63 -3.40
C ALA A 407 -12.87 21.48 -2.89
N LYS A 408 -13.82 21.15 -3.78
CA LYS A 408 -15.25 21.02 -3.46
C LYS A 408 -15.79 19.59 -3.69
N ALA A 409 -14.95 18.68 -4.16
CA ALA A 409 -15.36 17.31 -4.44
C ALA A 409 -15.69 16.56 -3.15
N LEU A 410 -16.76 15.77 -3.19
CA LEU A 410 -17.13 14.86 -2.12
C LEU A 410 -16.15 13.70 -2.07
N VAL A 411 -15.50 13.49 -0.93
CA VAL A 411 -14.59 12.36 -0.69
C VAL A 411 -15.34 11.22 -0.05
N VAL A 412 -15.21 10.03 -0.64
CA VAL A 412 -15.73 8.79 -0.09
C VAL A 412 -14.63 8.09 0.70
N LEU A 413 -14.95 7.71 1.93
CA LEU A 413 -14.07 6.99 2.85
C LEU A 413 -14.58 5.53 2.96
N PRO A 414 -13.98 4.57 2.22
CA PRO A 414 -14.49 3.20 2.21
C PRO A 414 -14.18 2.50 3.54
N ARG A 415 -15.14 1.81 4.11
CA ARG A 415 -14.94 0.93 5.25
C ARG A 415 -14.12 -0.29 4.82
N THR A 416 -12.98 -0.47 5.42
CA THR A 416 -12.00 -1.50 5.03
C THR A 416 -11.76 -2.57 6.08
N GLN A 417 -12.43 -2.45 7.23
CA GLN A 417 -12.33 -3.37 8.37
C GLN A 417 -13.73 -3.85 8.75
N LEU A 418 -13.81 -5.04 9.32
CA LEU A 418 -15.05 -5.52 9.94
C LEU A 418 -15.41 -4.61 11.11
N ASP A 419 -16.69 -4.35 11.29
CA ASP A 419 -17.24 -3.58 12.40
C ASP A 419 -17.73 -4.48 13.55
N ASP A 420 -18.22 -3.88 14.60
CA ASP A 420 -18.74 -4.59 15.77
C ASP A 420 -20.03 -5.39 15.48
N ILE A 421 -20.81 -4.99 14.48
CA ILE A 421 -21.98 -5.75 13.99
C ILE A 421 -21.50 -7.06 13.37
N ASN A 422 -20.49 -6.98 12.49
CA ASN A 422 -19.91 -8.17 11.87
C ASN A 422 -19.32 -9.13 12.92
N PHE A 423 -18.60 -8.60 13.93
CA PHE A 423 -18.05 -9.42 15.01
C PHE A 423 -19.12 -10.13 15.81
N ARG A 424 -20.23 -9.45 16.10
CA ARG A 424 -21.39 -10.02 16.80
C ARG A 424 -22.05 -11.12 15.96
N ASP A 425 -22.31 -10.85 14.68
CA ASP A 425 -23.00 -11.78 13.78
C ASP A 425 -22.17 -13.03 13.49
N LEU A 426 -20.86 -12.88 13.41
CA LEU A 426 -19.89 -13.99 13.33
C LEU A 426 -19.65 -14.67 14.69
N LYS A 427 -20.24 -14.17 15.78
CA LYS A 427 -20.11 -14.69 17.17
C LYS A 427 -18.65 -14.83 17.62
N LEU A 428 -17.81 -13.85 17.27
CA LEU A 428 -16.40 -13.88 17.62
C LEU A 428 -16.19 -13.65 19.11
N THR A 429 -15.24 -14.37 19.68
CA THR A 429 -14.76 -14.12 21.05
C THR A 429 -13.87 -12.87 21.09
N PRO A 430 -13.64 -12.25 22.26
CA PRO A 430 -12.73 -11.11 22.40
C PRO A 430 -11.33 -11.37 21.82
N ALA A 431 -10.79 -12.57 22.02
CA ALA A 431 -9.48 -12.96 21.47
C ALA A 431 -9.48 -13.01 19.92
N GLN A 432 -10.57 -13.50 19.32
CA GLN A 432 -10.72 -13.51 17.86
C GLN A 432 -10.90 -12.10 17.29
N VAL A 433 -11.65 -11.23 17.99
CA VAL A 433 -11.77 -9.81 17.60
C VAL A 433 -10.43 -9.13 17.67
N ASN A 434 -9.66 -9.27 18.73
CA ASN A 434 -8.31 -8.70 18.83
C ASN A 434 -7.39 -9.22 17.72
N SER A 435 -7.42 -10.51 17.40
CA SER A 435 -6.66 -11.09 16.30
C SER A 435 -7.07 -10.50 14.94
N ASN A 436 -8.37 -10.33 14.71
CA ASN A 436 -8.90 -9.75 13.48
C ASN A 436 -8.51 -8.27 13.34
N LEU A 437 -8.69 -7.47 14.37
CA LEU A 437 -8.31 -6.06 14.39
C LEU A 437 -6.80 -5.88 14.18
N ALA A 438 -5.98 -6.71 14.82
CA ALA A 438 -4.53 -6.68 14.64
C ALA A 438 -4.13 -7.04 13.20
N TYR A 439 -4.73 -8.08 12.61
CA TYR A 439 -4.47 -8.49 11.24
C TYR A 439 -4.79 -7.37 10.24
N TYR A 440 -5.97 -6.75 10.33
CA TYR A 440 -6.36 -5.69 9.40
C TYR A 440 -5.53 -4.42 9.59
N LEU A 441 -5.14 -4.10 10.81
CA LEU A 441 -4.22 -2.99 11.06
C LEU A 441 -2.84 -3.25 10.43
N ASP A 442 -2.28 -4.44 10.65
CA ASP A 442 -1.00 -4.84 10.07
C ASP A 442 -1.07 -4.86 8.54
N LEU A 443 -2.18 -5.34 7.96
CA LEU A 443 -2.43 -5.30 6.52
C LEU A 443 -2.52 -3.87 5.99
N THR A 444 -3.22 -2.97 6.68
CA THR A 444 -3.33 -1.55 6.34
C THR A 444 -1.95 -0.91 6.27
N VAL A 445 -1.10 -1.15 7.28
CA VAL A 445 0.27 -0.58 7.33
C VAL A 445 1.17 -1.19 6.26
N ARG A 446 1.11 -2.50 6.03
CA ARG A 446 1.94 -3.19 5.01
C ARG A 446 1.56 -2.80 3.59
N SER A 447 0.27 -2.62 3.34
CA SER A 447 -0.24 -2.31 2.00
C SER A 447 -0.25 -0.82 1.65
N GLY A 448 0.08 0.07 2.59
CA GLY A 448 -0.01 1.52 2.37
C GLY A 448 -1.45 2.04 2.29
N ALA A 449 -2.40 1.28 2.79
CA ALA A 449 -3.83 1.50 2.61
C ALA A 449 -4.43 2.48 3.63
N PHE A 450 -5.72 2.76 3.43
CA PHE A 450 -6.62 3.39 4.38
C PHE A 450 -7.31 2.31 5.22
N GLY A 451 -7.25 2.44 6.53
CA GLY A 451 -8.03 1.67 7.48
C GLY A 451 -9.21 2.49 7.99
N LEU A 452 -10.41 1.91 8.02
CA LEU A 452 -11.57 2.47 8.68
C LEU A 452 -12.21 1.40 9.55
N LEU A 453 -12.17 1.63 10.87
CA LEU A 453 -12.88 0.83 11.87
C LEU A 453 -14.10 1.60 12.36
N SER A 454 -15.28 1.01 12.17
CA SER A 454 -16.56 1.53 12.63
C SER A 454 -17.01 0.80 13.90
N VAL A 455 -17.57 1.53 14.85
CA VAL A 455 -18.13 1.03 16.10
C VAL A 455 -19.48 1.71 16.33
N HIS A 456 -20.45 0.99 16.91
CA HIS A 456 -21.75 1.56 17.23
C HIS A 456 -21.89 1.84 18.73
N SER A 457 -22.47 2.99 19.09
CA SER A 457 -22.62 3.42 20.48
C SER A 457 -23.42 2.46 21.35
N GLN A 458 -24.44 1.80 20.81
CA GLN A 458 -25.24 0.80 21.51
C GLN A 458 -24.47 -0.47 21.86
N ASN A 459 -23.41 -0.78 21.14
CA ASN A 459 -22.54 -1.93 21.39
C ASN A 459 -21.31 -1.56 22.26
N TYR A 460 -21.11 -0.26 22.55
CA TYR A 460 -19.99 0.25 23.34
C TYR A 460 -20.39 0.48 24.82
N VAL A 461 -20.93 -0.55 25.45
CA VAL A 461 -21.43 -0.53 26.84
C VAL A 461 -20.55 -1.38 27.74
N ALA A 462 -20.64 -1.21 29.04
CA ALA A 462 -19.90 -1.99 30.03
C ALA A 462 -20.05 -3.50 29.80
N GLY A 463 -18.94 -4.20 29.67
CA GLY A 463 -18.89 -5.64 29.34
C GLY A 463 -19.18 -5.98 27.88
N GLY A 464 -19.51 -5.00 27.04
CA GLY A 464 -19.68 -5.20 25.60
C GLY A 464 -18.36 -5.54 24.90
N LEU A 465 -18.44 -6.30 23.81
CA LEU A 465 -17.29 -6.84 23.08
C LEU A 465 -16.28 -5.75 22.69
N MET A 466 -16.74 -4.66 22.09
CA MET A 466 -15.85 -3.56 21.68
C MET A 466 -15.29 -2.77 22.87
N MET A 467 -16.04 -2.60 23.94
CA MET A 467 -15.54 -1.94 25.15
C MET A 467 -14.36 -2.72 25.77
N VAL A 468 -14.38 -4.05 25.68
CA VAL A 468 -13.32 -4.92 26.22
C VAL A 468 -12.10 -4.96 25.31
N THR A 469 -12.28 -4.94 23.97
CA THR A 469 -11.19 -5.14 23.00
C THR A 469 -10.53 -3.83 22.54
N MET A 470 -11.26 -2.71 22.55
CA MET A 470 -10.80 -1.43 21.99
C MET A 470 -9.49 -0.94 22.62
N GLY A 471 -9.31 -1.09 23.92
CA GLY A 471 -8.09 -0.65 24.60
C GLY A 471 -6.82 -1.36 24.09
N GLU A 472 -6.91 -2.64 23.74
CA GLU A 472 -5.80 -3.39 23.13
C GLU A 472 -5.55 -2.91 21.69
N PHE A 473 -6.61 -2.74 20.91
CA PHE A 473 -6.51 -2.22 19.55
C PHE A 473 -5.84 -0.83 19.52
N ILE A 474 -6.28 0.11 20.35
CA ILE A 474 -5.71 1.47 20.40
C ILE A 474 -4.23 1.44 20.78
N ARG A 475 -3.83 0.60 21.73
CA ARG A 475 -2.39 0.41 22.05
C ARG A 475 -1.62 -0.17 20.86
N LYS A 476 -2.20 -1.12 20.14
CA LYS A 476 -1.59 -1.67 18.93
C LYS A 476 -1.44 -0.60 17.85
N VAL A 477 -2.45 0.24 17.62
CA VAL A 477 -2.39 1.40 16.72
C VAL A 477 -1.24 2.32 17.11
N ALA A 478 -1.07 2.59 18.40
CA ALA A 478 0.00 3.46 18.91
C ALA A 478 1.41 2.93 18.62
N THR A 479 1.59 1.62 18.44
CA THR A 479 2.90 1.06 18.06
C THR A 479 3.33 1.46 16.64
N TYR A 480 2.42 1.96 15.80
CA TYR A 480 2.68 2.39 14.43
C TYR A 480 2.75 3.92 14.26
N ARG A 481 2.86 4.72 15.34
CA ARG A 481 2.82 6.21 15.28
C ARG A 481 3.74 6.84 14.24
N ASP A 482 4.90 6.25 14.00
CA ASP A 482 5.89 6.78 13.05
C ASP A 482 5.54 6.46 11.58
N ARG A 483 4.60 5.54 11.35
CA ARG A 483 4.25 5.01 10.03
C ARG A 483 2.77 5.18 9.67
N LEU A 484 1.89 5.25 10.66
CA LEU A 484 0.43 5.29 10.51
C LEU A 484 -0.11 6.66 10.93
N TRP A 485 -0.76 7.32 10.00
CA TRP A 485 -1.48 8.56 10.27
C TRP A 485 -2.88 8.25 10.81
N VAL A 486 -3.07 8.42 12.12
CA VAL A 486 -4.39 8.30 12.74
C VAL A 486 -5.05 9.69 12.71
N ALA A 487 -6.15 9.80 12.00
CA ALA A 487 -6.80 11.09 11.76
C ALA A 487 -8.32 10.96 11.69
N ARG A 488 -8.99 12.10 11.83
CA ARG A 488 -10.44 12.23 11.68
C ARG A 488 -10.83 12.18 10.20
N GLY A 489 -12.10 11.91 9.92
CA GLY A 489 -12.63 11.84 8.55
C GLY A 489 -12.47 13.16 7.77
N ASP A 490 -12.73 14.31 8.44
CA ASP A 490 -12.55 15.64 7.85
C ASP A 490 -11.10 15.94 7.47
N GLU A 491 -10.14 15.54 8.30
CA GLU A 491 -8.69 15.70 8.05
C GLU A 491 -8.24 14.84 6.86
N ILE A 492 -8.67 13.57 6.83
CA ILE A 492 -8.35 12.64 5.72
C ILE A 492 -8.95 13.15 4.41
N ALA A 493 -10.21 13.58 4.43
CA ALA A 493 -10.86 14.10 3.24
C ALA A 493 -10.24 15.42 2.75
N ALA A 494 -9.87 16.32 3.67
CA ALA A 494 -9.18 17.55 3.32
C ALA A 494 -7.80 17.27 2.68
N TRP A 495 -7.05 16.35 3.28
CA TRP A 495 -5.77 15.89 2.72
C TRP A 495 -5.95 15.30 1.32
N TRP A 496 -6.94 14.41 1.13
CA TRP A 496 -7.16 13.75 -0.16
C TRP A 496 -7.43 14.76 -1.27
N ARG A 497 -8.26 15.79 -1.01
CA ARG A 497 -8.50 16.90 -1.96
C ARG A 497 -7.23 17.67 -2.30
N GLN A 498 -6.40 17.97 -1.31
CA GLN A 498 -5.14 18.70 -1.53
C GLN A 498 -4.13 17.86 -2.31
N ARG A 499 -3.97 16.60 -1.93
CA ARG A 499 -3.05 15.67 -2.57
C ARG A 499 -3.35 15.52 -4.07
N GLU A 500 -4.63 15.34 -4.41
CA GLU A 500 -5.03 15.14 -5.82
C GLU A 500 -4.82 16.36 -6.70
N GLY A 501 -4.74 17.54 -6.13
CA GLY A 501 -4.40 18.78 -6.84
C GLY A 501 -2.93 18.92 -7.23
N VAL A 502 -2.04 17.98 -6.83
CA VAL A 502 -0.62 18.01 -7.16
C VAL A 502 -0.26 16.84 -8.08
N GLN A 503 0.35 17.14 -9.23
CA GLN A 503 0.91 16.17 -10.16
C GLN A 503 2.41 15.97 -9.87
N VAL A 504 2.91 14.75 -10.08
CA VAL A 504 4.32 14.39 -9.90
C VAL A 504 4.85 13.81 -11.21
N GLU A 505 5.91 14.40 -11.73
CA GLU A 505 6.64 13.91 -12.90
C GLU A 505 8.09 13.65 -12.52
N GLN A 506 8.74 12.76 -13.26
CA GLN A 506 10.13 12.39 -13.00
C GLN A 506 10.92 12.15 -14.29
N VAL A 507 12.20 12.47 -14.22
CA VAL A 507 13.16 12.15 -15.28
C VAL A 507 14.45 11.65 -14.62
N LEU A 508 14.88 10.45 -14.98
CA LEU A 508 16.16 9.88 -14.54
C LEU A 508 17.22 10.10 -15.62
N GLN A 509 18.28 10.85 -15.27
CA GLN A 509 19.45 11.06 -16.10
C GLN A 509 20.70 10.61 -15.33
N ASP A 510 21.33 9.57 -15.80
CA ASP A 510 22.48 8.93 -15.14
C ASP A 510 22.18 8.59 -13.66
N LYS A 511 22.73 9.34 -12.72
CA LYS A 511 22.57 9.16 -11.28
C LYS A 511 21.70 10.24 -10.63
N VAL A 512 21.05 11.08 -11.43
CA VAL A 512 20.19 12.18 -10.93
C VAL A 512 18.75 11.90 -11.33
N LEU A 513 17.89 11.78 -10.34
CA LEU A 513 16.45 11.73 -10.50
C LEU A 513 15.89 13.13 -10.27
N GLN A 514 15.46 13.78 -11.35
CA GLN A 514 14.76 15.03 -11.31
C GLN A 514 13.27 14.78 -11.06
N ILE A 515 12.70 15.42 -10.05
CA ILE A 515 11.30 15.32 -9.66
C ILE A 515 10.67 16.70 -9.79
N SER A 516 9.58 16.79 -10.55
CA SER A 516 8.79 18.02 -10.75
C SER A 516 7.41 17.84 -10.14
N LEU A 517 6.99 18.79 -9.31
CA LEU A 517 5.66 18.84 -8.71
C LEU A 517 4.91 20.02 -9.33
N ALA A 518 3.74 19.78 -9.90
CA ALA A 518 2.86 20.81 -10.44
C ALA A 518 1.58 20.88 -9.59
N SER A 519 1.38 22.00 -8.88
CA SER A 519 0.18 22.24 -8.07
C SER A 519 -0.78 23.17 -8.81
N GLY A 520 -1.98 22.66 -9.11
CA GLY A 520 -3.09 23.46 -9.65
C GLY A 520 -3.95 24.12 -8.59
N LEU A 521 -3.60 23.99 -7.31
CA LEU A 521 -4.36 24.54 -6.19
C LEU A 521 -3.98 26.01 -5.95
N PRO A 522 -4.92 26.86 -5.47
CA PRO A 522 -4.63 28.26 -5.12
C PRO A 522 -3.89 28.40 -3.78
N VAL A 523 -3.73 27.33 -3.03
CA VAL A 523 -3.10 27.30 -1.71
C VAL A 523 -1.94 26.31 -1.66
N SER A 524 -1.01 26.51 -0.74
CA SER A 524 0.11 25.60 -0.52
C SER A 524 -0.38 24.27 0.05
N VAL A 525 0.25 23.17 -0.40
CA VAL A 525 0.02 21.81 0.14
C VAL A 525 1.16 21.47 1.09
N HIS A 526 0.83 21.27 2.37
CA HIS A 526 1.81 20.97 3.41
C HIS A 526 1.96 19.46 3.63
N GLY A 527 3.20 19.03 3.85
CA GLY A 527 3.49 17.63 4.16
C GLY A 527 3.39 16.67 2.98
N LEU A 528 3.28 17.20 1.73
CA LEU A 528 3.26 16.32 0.57
C LEU A 528 4.48 15.39 0.61
N THR A 529 4.24 14.12 0.38
CA THR A 529 5.26 13.09 0.44
C THR A 529 5.45 12.46 -0.94
N VAL A 530 6.71 12.39 -1.38
CA VAL A 530 7.11 11.64 -2.57
C VAL A 530 8.04 10.54 -2.14
N PHE A 531 7.68 9.30 -2.39
CA PHE A 531 8.57 8.17 -2.18
C PHE A 531 9.56 8.05 -3.34
N VAL A 532 10.79 7.68 -3.01
CA VAL A 532 11.85 7.43 -4.00
C VAL A 532 12.43 6.06 -3.74
N THR A 533 12.41 5.17 -4.75
CA THR A 533 13.06 3.86 -4.66
C THR A 533 14.57 4.01 -4.78
N LEU A 534 15.30 3.20 -4.04
CA LEU A 534 16.77 3.25 -3.98
C LEU A 534 17.41 2.29 -4.99
N PRO A 535 18.54 2.64 -5.60
CA PRO A 535 19.26 1.75 -6.52
C PRO A 535 19.83 0.50 -5.84
N TYR A 536 20.06 0.53 -4.52
CA TYR A 536 20.41 -0.61 -3.67
C TYR A 536 19.97 -0.35 -2.23
N LYS A 537 19.89 -1.40 -1.42
CA LYS A 537 19.48 -1.30 0.00
C LYS A 537 20.25 -0.20 0.74
N ASN A 538 19.50 0.71 1.37
CA ASN A 538 20.04 1.81 2.17
C ASN A 538 21.00 2.74 1.39
N ALA A 539 20.85 2.86 0.07
CA ALA A 539 21.64 3.80 -0.70
C ALA A 539 21.50 5.23 -0.14
N PRO A 540 22.62 5.94 0.10
CA PRO A 540 22.53 7.32 0.52
C PRO A 540 21.98 8.18 -0.60
N VAL A 541 21.20 9.21 -0.24
CA VAL A 541 20.64 10.16 -1.19
C VAL A 541 21.06 11.58 -0.83
N ARG A 542 21.32 12.39 -1.84
CA ARG A 542 21.48 13.83 -1.69
C ARG A 542 20.34 14.52 -2.41
N VAL A 543 19.61 15.37 -1.70
CA VAL A 543 18.48 16.13 -2.25
C VAL A 543 18.87 17.59 -2.40
N ALA A 544 18.71 18.14 -3.59
CA ALA A 544 18.97 19.53 -3.91
C ALA A 544 17.69 20.16 -4.50
N PRO A 545 16.96 21.01 -3.75
CA PRO A 545 15.86 21.81 -4.29
C PRO A 545 16.36 22.77 -5.36
N ALA A 546 15.56 23.03 -6.38
CA ALA A 546 15.87 24.02 -7.40
C ALA A 546 15.67 25.48 -6.93
N SER A 547 15.02 25.68 -5.78
CA SER A 547 14.77 26.99 -5.15
C SER A 547 15.03 26.94 -3.64
N ASP A 548 15.62 28.00 -3.10
CA ASP A 548 15.87 28.15 -1.66
C ASP A 548 14.59 28.21 -0.82
N THR A 549 13.45 28.51 -1.44
CA THR A 549 12.14 28.52 -0.77
C THR A 549 11.57 27.14 -0.55
N THR A 550 12.07 26.11 -1.26
CA THR A 550 11.61 24.74 -1.17
C THR A 550 12.37 24.00 -0.05
N LYS A 551 11.67 23.68 1.02
CA LYS A 551 12.23 22.88 2.13
C LYS A 551 11.74 21.46 2.02
N VAL A 552 12.69 20.52 1.99
CA VAL A 552 12.43 19.07 1.87
C VAL A 552 13.19 18.33 2.95
N ARG A 553 12.47 17.52 3.73
CA ARG A 553 13.06 16.58 4.68
C ARG A 553 13.13 15.19 4.05
N VAL A 554 14.22 14.49 4.28
CA VAL A 554 14.40 13.10 3.86
C VAL A 554 14.16 12.19 5.07
N LYS A 555 13.25 11.22 4.92
CA LYS A 555 12.93 10.21 5.93
C LYS A 555 13.18 8.82 5.34
N SER A 556 13.97 7.98 6.00
CA SER A 556 14.06 6.56 5.64
C SER A 556 12.74 5.86 5.95
N ILE A 557 12.21 5.10 5.00
CA ILE A 557 10.95 4.35 5.15
C ILE A 557 11.24 2.88 5.38
N ASP A 558 12.09 2.32 4.56
CA ASP A 558 12.58 0.94 4.60
C ASP A 558 13.92 0.85 3.84
N PRO A 559 14.57 -0.32 3.79
CA PRO A 559 15.85 -0.46 3.10
C PRO A 559 15.83 -0.10 1.61
N PHE A 560 14.66 -0.03 0.99
CA PHE A 560 14.50 0.17 -0.46
C PHE A 560 13.98 1.55 -0.85
N ARG A 561 13.50 2.36 0.14
CA ARG A 561 12.82 3.62 -0.12
C ARG A 561 13.15 4.70 0.90
N VAL A 562 13.18 5.93 0.39
CA VAL A 562 13.12 7.14 1.21
C VAL A 562 11.87 7.94 0.88
N ALA A 563 11.39 8.72 1.84
CA ALA A 563 10.36 9.73 1.64
C ALA A 563 11.00 11.12 1.56
N LEU A 564 10.66 11.86 0.54
CA LEU A 564 10.86 13.30 0.45
C LEU A 564 9.60 13.98 0.97
N VAL A 565 9.70 14.61 2.13
CA VAL A 565 8.59 15.31 2.76
C VAL A 565 8.74 16.80 2.54
N PHE A 566 7.86 17.39 1.75
CA PHE A 566 7.85 18.82 1.43
C PHE A 566 7.13 19.58 2.55
N ASP A 567 7.78 20.56 3.16
CA ASP A 567 7.15 21.40 4.17
C ASP A 567 5.96 22.16 3.56
N ALA A 568 6.13 22.67 2.32
CA ALA A 568 5.06 23.24 1.53
C ALA A 568 5.36 23.05 0.02
N VAL A 569 4.35 22.63 -0.75
CA VAL A 569 4.34 22.73 -2.21
C VAL A 569 3.51 23.94 -2.58
N LEU A 570 4.15 24.96 -3.15
CA LEU A 570 3.49 26.21 -3.55
C LEU A 570 2.63 26.01 -4.80
N PRO A 571 1.64 26.88 -5.05
CA PRO A 571 0.97 26.95 -6.34
C PRO A 571 1.98 27.07 -7.50
N GLY A 572 1.75 26.36 -8.59
CA GLY A 572 2.65 26.32 -9.73
C GLY A 572 3.62 25.14 -9.69
N SER A 573 4.88 25.36 -10.04
CA SER A 573 5.88 24.30 -10.20
C SER A 573 6.94 24.33 -9.10
N THR A 574 7.22 23.17 -8.51
CA THR A 574 8.34 22.94 -7.56
C THR A 574 9.21 21.80 -8.10
N GLN A 575 10.53 21.97 -8.06
CA GLN A 575 11.46 20.98 -8.59
C GLN A 575 12.55 20.63 -7.59
N VAL A 576 12.91 19.35 -7.54
CA VAL A 576 14.04 18.83 -6.73
C VAL A 576 14.83 17.81 -7.52
N ASN A 577 16.15 17.77 -7.27
CA ASN A 577 17.06 16.77 -7.81
C ASN A 577 17.50 15.82 -6.70
N VAL A 578 17.38 14.51 -6.94
CA VAL A 578 17.85 13.46 -6.04
C VAL A 578 19.05 12.79 -6.70
N THR A 579 20.20 12.89 -6.06
CA THR A 579 21.46 12.31 -6.56
C THR A 579 21.80 11.06 -5.77
N PHE A 580 22.18 10.01 -6.49
CA PHE A 580 22.65 8.73 -5.94
C PHE A 580 24.16 8.57 -6.17
N PRO A 581 24.89 7.82 -5.32
CA PRO A 581 26.34 7.62 -5.45
C PRO A 581 26.77 6.82 -6.69
#